data_092145fb0db32f67d3d9a4d277606cd4
#
_entry.id   092145fb0db32f67d3d9a4d277606cd4
#
_cell.length_a   1.000
_cell.length_b   1.000
_cell.length_c   1.000
_cell.angle_alpha   90.00
_cell.angle_beta   90.00
_cell.angle_gamma   90.00
#
_symmetry.space_group_name_H-M   'P 1'
#
loop_
_entity.id
_entity.type
_entity.pdbx_description
1 polymer ?
#
loop_
_entity_poly.entity_id
_entity_poly.type
_entity_poly.pdbx_seq_one_letter_code
_entity_poly.pdbx_strand_id
1 'polypeptide(L)'
;MSLPISLEFFPTKTPEGAVKLRAVRQQLYALKPEFCSVTFGAGGSTQDGTLQAVTEIMAEGCPAAPHLSCIGQSRESIRERLAAYSAAGIRRIVALRGDLPSGYGVGGEFRY
;
A
#
# COMPACT_ATOMS: atom_id res chain seq x y z
N MET A 1 6.48 -27.95 -7.58
CA MET A 1 6.87 -26.84 -6.68
C MET A 1 6.36 -25.53 -7.24
N SER A 2 5.61 -24.81 -6.48
CA SER A 2 5.09 -23.53 -6.92
C SER A 2 5.99 -22.39 -6.42
N LEU A 3 6.14 -21.36 -7.24
CA LEU A 3 6.87 -20.17 -6.85
C LEU A 3 6.00 -19.31 -5.93
N PRO A 4 6.58 -18.74 -4.88
CA PRO A 4 5.83 -17.74 -4.10
C PRO A 4 5.57 -16.51 -4.96
N ILE A 5 4.34 -16.04 -4.94
CA ILE A 5 3.96 -14.84 -5.69
C ILE A 5 3.32 -13.83 -4.75
N SER A 6 3.40 -12.58 -5.13
CA SER A 6 2.64 -11.52 -4.49
C SER A 6 1.89 -10.74 -5.56
N LEU A 7 0.82 -10.11 -5.17
CA LEU A 7 -0.01 -9.31 -6.07
C LEU A 7 0.00 -7.87 -5.59
N GLU A 8 -0.09 -6.95 -6.52
CA GLU A 8 -0.10 -5.52 -6.20
C GLU A 8 -1.37 -4.90 -6.73
N PHE A 9 -2.02 -4.08 -5.90
CA PHE A 9 -3.25 -3.39 -6.24
C PHE A 9 -3.11 -1.90 -6.01
N PHE A 10 -3.98 -1.13 -6.65
CA PHE A 10 -4.07 0.31 -6.47
C PHE A 10 -5.32 0.64 -5.66
N PRO A 11 -5.27 1.67 -4.78
CA PRO A 11 -6.49 2.16 -4.16
C PRO A 11 -7.44 2.69 -5.22
N THR A 12 -8.72 2.43 -5.05
CA THR A 12 -9.72 2.90 -5.99
C THR A 12 -10.27 4.24 -5.55
N LYS A 13 -10.71 5.04 -6.52
CA LYS A 13 -11.24 6.38 -6.25
C LYS A 13 -12.76 6.45 -6.33
N THR A 14 -13.41 5.41 -6.82
CA THR A 14 -14.86 5.39 -7.01
C THR A 14 -15.45 4.12 -6.41
N PRO A 15 -16.73 4.17 -5.99
CA PRO A 15 -17.40 2.95 -5.54
C PRO A 15 -17.47 1.87 -6.60
N GLU A 16 -17.67 2.25 -7.85
CA GLU A 16 -17.73 1.29 -8.96
C GLU A 16 -16.37 0.60 -9.15
N GLY A 17 -15.28 1.37 -9.05
CA GLY A 17 -13.95 0.81 -9.13
C GLY A 17 -13.66 -0.14 -7.99
N ALA A 18 -14.14 0.16 -6.79
CA ALA A 18 -13.97 -0.72 -5.65
C ALA A 18 -14.68 -2.06 -5.84
N VAL A 19 -15.89 -2.03 -6.40
CA VAL A 19 -16.64 -3.26 -6.66
C VAL A 19 -15.90 -4.12 -7.69
N LYS A 20 -15.41 -3.51 -8.76
CA LYS A 20 -14.67 -4.22 -9.79
C LYS A 20 -13.39 -4.83 -9.23
N LEU A 21 -12.69 -4.07 -8.41
CA LEU A 21 -11.43 -4.53 -7.84
C LEU A 21 -11.66 -5.71 -6.88
N ARG A 22 -12.72 -5.66 -6.09
CA ARG A 22 -13.05 -6.79 -5.21
C ARG A 22 -13.31 -8.07 -6.01
N ALA A 23 -14.03 -7.96 -7.11
CA ALA A 23 -14.31 -9.12 -7.96
C ALA A 23 -13.02 -9.68 -8.55
N VAL A 24 -12.11 -8.82 -9.00
CA VAL A 24 -10.82 -9.24 -9.53
C VAL A 24 -10.00 -9.91 -8.45
N ARG A 25 -9.95 -9.33 -7.24
CA ARG A 25 -9.19 -9.91 -6.14
C ARG A 25 -9.67 -11.32 -5.82
N GLN A 26 -10.99 -11.53 -5.77
CA GLN A 26 -11.51 -12.84 -5.45
C GLN A 26 -11.05 -13.90 -6.46
N GLN A 27 -10.98 -13.55 -7.72
CA GLN A 27 -10.47 -14.46 -8.74
C GLN A 27 -8.97 -14.69 -8.57
N LEU A 28 -8.21 -13.65 -8.26
CA LEU A 28 -6.77 -13.77 -8.13
C LEU A 28 -6.33 -14.53 -6.87
N TYR A 29 -7.16 -14.57 -5.85
CA TYR A 29 -6.86 -15.35 -4.65
C TYR A 29 -6.71 -16.85 -4.95
N ALA A 30 -7.28 -17.32 -6.05
CA ALA A 30 -7.09 -18.71 -6.47
C ALA A 30 -5.63 -19.04 -6.76
N LEU A 31 -4.81 -18.02 -7.06
CA LEU A 31 -3.38 -18.20 -7.26
C LEU A 31 -2.60 -18.37 -5.95
N LYS A 32 -3.27 -18.22 -4.82
CA LYS A 32 -2.71 -18.36 -3.47
C LYS A 32 -1.47 -17.45 -3.27
N PRO A 33 -1.64 -16.13 -3.41
CA PRO A 33 -0.51 -15.23 -3.22
C PRO A 33 0.01 -15.30 -1.78
N GLU A 34 1.30 -15.12 -1.63
CA GLU A 34 1.93 -15.05 -0.32
C GLU A 34 1.45 -13.84 0.44
N PHE A 35 1.30 -12.72 -0.25
CA PHE A 35 0.67 -11.52 0.28
C PHE A 35 0.23 -10.64 -0.88
N CYS A 36 -0.59 -9.64 -0.56
CA CYS A 36 -0.98 -8.59 -1.51
C CYS A 36 -0.45 -7.26 -1.01
N SER A 37 -0.01 -6.40 -1.92
CA SER A 37 0.42 -5.06 -1.56
C SER A 37 -0.50 -4.03 -2.21
N VAL A 38 -0.60 -2.86 -1.60
CA VAL A 38 -1.43 -1.76 -2.09
C VAL A 38 -0.56 -0.53 -2.23
N THR A 39 -0.57 0.06 -3.43
CA THR A 39 0.27 1.21 -3.71
C THR A 39 -0.18 2.43 -2.92
N PHE A 40 0.74 3.40 -2.79
CA PHE A 40 0.51 4.61 -2.02
C PHE A 40 -0.17 5.67 -2.85
N GLY A 41 -0.56 5.51 -4.00
CA GLY A 41 -1.26 6.48 -4.82
C GLY A 41 -0.54 7.80 -5.01
N ALA A 42 -0.75 8.45 -6.14
CA ALA A 42 0.04 9.61 -6.54
C ALA A 42 -0.44 10.93 -5.93
N GLY A 43 -1.55 10.96 -5.25
CA GLY A 43 -2.20 12.22 -4.89
C GLY A 43 -2.13 12.63 -3.45
N GLY A 44 -1.27 12.07 -2.63
CA GLY A 44 -1.15 12.46 -1.21
C GLY A 44 -2.41 12.23 -0.38
N SER A 45 -3.57 12.37 -0.96
CA SER A 45 -4.85 12.15 -0.30
C SER A 45 -5.28 10.68 -0.28
N THR A 46 -4.45 9.79 -0.83
CA THR A 46 -4.80 8.38 -0.98
C THR A 46 -4.28 7.50 0.14
N GLN A 47 -3.67 8.09 1.17
CA GLN A 47 -3.14 7.32 2.29
C GLN A 47 -4.25 6.55 3.01
N ASP A 48 -5.39 7.20 3.22
CA ASP A 48 -6.54 6.54 3.85
C ASP A 48 -7.09 5.44 2.96
N GLY A 49 -7.09 5.65 1.66
CA GLY A 49 -7.51 4.63 0.72
C GLY A 49 -6.61 3.40 0.73
N THR A 50 -5.31 3.60 0.88
CA THR A 50 -4.35 2.51 0.99
C THR A 50 -4.63 1.68 2.25
N LEU A 51 -4.80 2.33 3.38
CA LEU A 51 -5.07 1.64 4.63
C LEU A 51 -6.41 0.89 4.57
N GLN A 52 -7.42 1.53 4.01
CA GLN A 52 -8.73 0.90 3.86
C GLN A 52 -8.64 -0.36 2.99
N ALA A 53 -7.94 -0.29 1.87
CA ALA A 53 -7.79 -1.43 0.97
C ALA A 53 -7.01 -2.57 1.64
N VAL A 54 -5.93 -2.24 2.35
CA VAL A 54 -5.14 -3.24 3.06
C VAL A 54 -5.98 -3.93 4.13
N THR A 55 -6.74 -3.17 4.89
CA THR A 55 -7.60 -3.72 5.93
C THR A 55 -8.66 -4.65 5.34
N GLU A 56 -9.23 -4.26 4.21
CA GLU A 56 -10.22 -5.08 3.52
C GLU A 56 -9.63 -6.41 3.04
N ILE A 57 -8.42 -6.35 2.44
CA ILE A 57 -7.75 -7.56 1.97
C ILE A 57 -7.44 -8.51 3.13
N MET A 58 -6.98 -7.96 4.25
CA MET A 58 -6.71 -8.77 5.44
C MET A 58 -7.99 -9.43 5.97
N ALA A 59 -9.11 -8.70 5.94
CA ALA A 59 -10.39 -9.26 6.34
C ALA A 59 -10.86 -10.38 5.41
N GLU A 60 -10.39 -10.37 4.16
CA GLU A 60 -10.67 -11.43 3.20
C GLU A 60 -9.77 -12.65 3.38
N GLY A 61 -8.86 -12.62 4.33
CA GLY A 61 -8.02 -13.75 4.67
C GLY A 61 -6.66 -13.78 4.00
N CYS A 62 -6.26 -12.69 3.34
CA CYS A 62 -4.96 -12.60 2.67
C CYS A 62 -4.07 -11.61 3.41
N PRO A 63 -2.80 -11.97 3.72
CA PRO A 63 -1.89 -10.98 4.28
C PRO A 63 -1.71 -9.82 3.31
N ALA A 64 -1.66 -8.60 3.83
CA ALA A 64 -1.56 -7.42 3.00
C ALA A 64 -0.52 -6.46 3.54
N ALA A 65 0.12 -5.73 2.61
CA ALA A 65 1.18 -4.79 2.92
C ALA A 65 0.92 -3.47 2.20
N PRO A 66 0.84 -2.35 2.94
CA PRO A 66 0.78 -1.06 2.29
C PRO A 66 2.14 -0.66 1.76
N HIS A 67 2.17 0.03 0.64
CA HIS A 67 3.38 0.71 0.19
C HIS A 67 3.54 1.97 1.03
N LEU A 68 4.75 2.23 1.44
CA LEU A 68 5.10 3.46 2.17
C LEU A 68 6.12 4.22 1.34
N SER A 69 5.69 5.33 0.76
CA SER A 69 6.57 6.21 0.02
C SER A 69 7.21 7.19 0.99
N CYS A 70 8.54 7.25 1.00
CA CYS A 70 9.28 8.07 1.96
C CYS A 70 9.56 9.48 1.46
N ILE A 71 9.38 9.75 0.17
CA ILE A 71 9.62 11.08 -0.37
C ILE A 71 8.67 12.09 0.26
N GLY A 72 9.19 13.26 0.61
CA GLY A 72 8.38 14.32 1.21
C GLY A 72 7.96 14.07 2.64
N GLN A 73 8.49 13.05 3.30
CA GLN A 73 8.10 12.68 4.66
C GLN A 73 9.26 12.90 5.63
N SER A 74 8.90 13.33 6.84
CA SER A 74 9.87 13.42 7.92
C SER A 74 9.96 12.09 8.67
N ARG A 75 11.01 11.97 9.49
CA ARG A 75 11.15 10.80 10.36
C ARG A 75 9.93 10.63 11.26
N GLU A 76 9.42 11.74 11.79
CA GLU A 76 8.26 11.70 12.68
C GLU A 76 7.00 11.24 11.97
N SER A 77 6.75 11.75 10.77
CA SER A 77 5.56 11.35 10.04
C SER A 77 5.61 9.88 9.63
N ILE A 78 6.81 9.39 9.31
CA ILE A 78 6.99 7.96 9.02
C ILE A 78 6.71 7.12 10.26
N ARG A 79 7.21 7.54 11.41
CA ARG A 79 6.95 6.83 12.68
C ARG A 79 5.47 6.78 13.01
N GLU A 80 4.78 7.90 12.84
CA GLU A 80 3.34 7.96 13.10
C GLU A 80 2.58 7.03 12.19
N ARG A 81 2.97 6.97 10.92
CA ARG A 81 2.32 6.08 9.97
C ARG A 81 2.59 4.62 10.30
N LEU A 82 3.82 4.28 10.65
CA LEU A 82 4.14 2.91 11.04
C LEU A 82 3.39 2.49 12.29
N ALA A 83 3.23 3.41 13.24
CA ALA A 83 2.46 3.14 14.44
C ALA A 83 0.99 2.88 14.10
N ALA A 84 0.42 3.67 13.19
CA ALA A 84 -0.96 3.48 12.77
C ALA A 84 -1.14 2.13 12.07
N TYR A 85 -0.20 1.75 11.22
CA TYR A 85 -0.26 0.47 10.54
C TYR A 85 -0.13 -0.69 11.52
N SER A 86 0.77 -0.58 12.48
CA SER A 86 0.93 -1.59 13.51
C SER A 86 -0.33 -1.74 14.35
N ALA A 87 -0.96 -0.63 14.70
CA ALA A 87 -2.21 -0.65 15.46
C ALA A 87 -3.35 -1.30 14.67
N ALA A 88 -3.30 -1.24 13.35
CA ALA A 88 -4.29 -1.88 12.48
C ALA A 88 -3.99 -3.37 12.25
N GLY A 89 -2.92 -3.91 12.82
CA GLY A 89 -2.57 -5.31 12.66
C GLY A 89 -1.73 -5.62 11.43
N ILE A 90 -1.23 -4.60 10.77
CA ILE A 90 -0.41 -4.75 9.57
C ILE A 90 0.99 -5.17 10.00
N ARG A 91 1.52 -6.21 9.36
CA ARG A 91 2.83 -6.80 9.72
C ARG A 91 3.87 -6.67 8.63
N ARG A 92 3.51 -6.20 7.45
CA ARG A 92 4.41 -6.05 6.31
C ARG A 92 4.23 -4.67 5.71
N ILE A 93 5.34 -4.09 5.33
CA ILE A 93 5.39 -2.78 4.67
C ILE A 93 6.27 -2.93 3.43
N VAL A 94 5.84 -2.37 2.32
CA VAL A 94 6.70 -2.22 1.15
C VAL A 94 7.21 -0.78 1.18
N ALA A 95 8.42 -0.60 1.68
CA ALA A 95 9.01 0.72 1.80
C ALA A 95 9.73 1.09 0.52
N LEU A 96 9.48 2.29 0.02
CA LEU A 96 10.10 2.77 -1.20
C LEU A 96 10.39 4.26 -1.10
N ARG A 97 11.33 4.71 -1.92
CA ARG A 97 11.68 6.12 -1.94
C ARG A 97 10.53 6.99 -2.44
N GLY A 98 9.86 6.54 -3.46
CA GLY A 98 8.87 7.33 -4.17
C GLY A 98 9.50 8.13 -5.30
N ASP A 99 8.66 8.61 -6.20
CA ASP A 99 9.10 9.41 -7.33
C ASP A 99 9.33 10.86 -6.89
N LEU A 100 10.42 11.45 -7.38
CA LEU A 100 10.69 12.86 -7.11
C LEU A 100 9.72 13.72 -7.91
N PRO A 101 9.02 14.66 -7.26
CA PRO A 101 8.22 15.61 -8.01
C PRO A 101 9.08 16.45 -8.94
N SER A 102 8.47 16.96 -10.01
CA SER A 102 9.15 17.82 -10.95
C SER A 102 9.76 19.03 -10.21
N GLY A 103 11.03 19.30 -10.47
CA GLY A 103 11.73 20.42 -9.86
C GLY A 103 12.55 20.09 -8.63
N TYR A 104 12.40 18.92 -8.06
CA TYR A 104 13.22 18.50 -6.91
C TYR A 104 14.51 17.85 -7.36
N GLY A 105 15.60 18.12 -6.63
CA GLY A 105 16.84 17.41 -6.83
C GLY A 105 16.87 16.08 -6.12
N VAL A 106 17.83 15.23 -6.48
CA VAL A 106 17.99 13.92 -5.87
C VAL A 106 18.32 14.09 -4.38
N GLY A 107 17.56 13.43 -3.52
CA GLY A 107 17.79 13.42 -2.09
C GLY A 107 17.35 14.66 -1.34
N GLY A 108 16.79 15.66 -2.03
CA GLY A 108 16.45 16.93 -1.42
C GLY A 108 15.37 16.87 -0.36
N GLU A 109 14.49 15.90 -0.42
CA GLU A 109 13.32 15.84 0.44
C GLU A 109 13.39 14.77 1.53
N PHE A 110 14.51 14.08 1.67
CA PHE A 110 14.63 13.05 2.70
C PHE A 110 15.21 13.66 3.98
N ARG A 111 14.51 13.48 5.09
CA ARG A 111 14.83 14.10 6.38
C ARG A 111 14.73 13.13 7.55
N TYR A 112 15.22 11.95 7.38
CA TYR A 112 15.24 10.98 8.48
C TYR A 112 16.63 10.64 8.96
#